data_fc6f05a22bd13c84be1e39c7953bd894
#
_entry.id   fc6f05a22bd13c84be1e39c7953bd894
#
_cell.length_a   1.000
_cell.length_b   1.000
_cell.length_c   1.000
_cell.angle_alpha   90.00
_cell.angle_beta   90.00
_cell.angle_gamma   90.00
#
_symmetry.space_group_name_H-M   'P 1'
#
loop_
_entity.id
_entity.type
_entity.pdbx_description
1 polymer ?
#
loop_
_entity_poly.entity_id
_entity_poly.type
_entity_poly.pdbx_seq_one_letter_code
_entity_poly.pdbx_strand_id
1 'polypeptide(L)'
;MCKPLEFREELIKLLKKYNYELSSDEAGEMYIEDGMNYYFLDQNNNYSIQDSDGNYLIEDYINNIFNNKESFYQIQNIGVFTNSYDKARYIFTAIIEKDKSKIQKIRESHNELIINYFDGRRMKWIRPVDNSRGNRVGFAYIDKALTLEQLKYIVIPCCVGVTKDNVVII
;
A
#
# COMPACT_ATOMS: atom_id res chain seq x y z
N MET A 1 -18.52 -29.92 -2.55
CA MET A 1 -18.94 -29.08 -1.39
C MET A 1 -18.21 -29.63 -0.16
N CYS A 2 -17.16 -28.96 0.32
CA CYS A 2 -16.42 -29.42 1.51
C CYS A 2 -17.34 -29.30 2.73
N LYS A 3 -17.41 -30.33 3.54
CA LYS A 3 -18.23 -30.27 4.75
C LYS A 3 -17.55 -29.36 5.76
N PRO A 4 -18.28 -28.52 6.52
CA PRO A 4 -17.68 -27.57 7.48
C PRO A 4 -16.76 -28.24 8.51
N LEU A 5 -17.02 -29.50 8.88
CA LEU A 5 -16.20 -30.28 9.79
C LEU A 5 -14.84 -30.67 9.19
N GLU A 6 -14.79 -31.09 7.93
CA GLU A 6 -13.55 -31.45 7.24
C GLU A 6 -12.63 -30.22 7.06
N PHE A 7 -13.21 -29.08 6.71
CA PHE A 7 -12.47 -27.82 6.62
C PHE A 7 -11.85 -27.41 7.95
N ARG A 8 -12.61 -27.53 9.06
CA ARG A 8 -12.11 -27.20 10.39
C ARG A 8 -10.93 -28.10 10.81
N GLU A 9 -11.01 -29.40 10.54
CA GLU A 9 -9.95 -30.34 10.86
C GLU A 9 -8.68 -30.09 10.04
N GLU A 10 -8.82 -29.76 8.76
CA GLU A 10 -7.68 -29.40 7.92
C GLU A 10 -7.03 -28.10 8.35
N LEU A 11 -7.82 -27.08 8.69
CA LEU A 11 -7.32 -25.82 9.22
C LEU A 11 -6.53 -26.03 10.51
N ILE A 12 -7.06 -26.80 11.47
CA ILE A 12 -6.37 -27.11 12.71
C ILE A 12 -5.04 -27.85 12.46
N LYS A 13 -4.99 -28.77 11.49
CA LYS A 13 -3.75 -29.47 11.11
C LYS A 13 -2.72 -28.51 10.53
N LEU A 14 -3.15 -27.59 9.67
CA LEU A 14 -2.29 -26.55 9.08
C LEU A 14 -1.72 -25.61 10.14
N LEU A 15 -2.56 -25.10 11.03
CA LEU A 15 -2.13 -24.21 12.11
C LEU A 15 -1.09 -24.90 12.99
N LYS A 16 -1.35 -26.14 13.43
CA LYS A 16 -0.40 -26.93 14.22
C LYS A 16 0.91 -27.22 13.50
N LYS A 17 0.85 -27.49 12.19
CA LYS A 17 2.05 -27.77 11.37
C LYS A 17 3.00 -26.58 11.33
N TYR A 18 2.47 -25.36 11.31
CA TYR A 18 3.24 -24.13 11.22
C TYR A 18 3.37 -23.38 12.55
N ASN A 19 2.90 -23.99 13.63
CA ASN A 19 2.89 -23.41 14.99
C ASN A 19 2.12 -22.07 15.05
N TYR A 20 0.99 -22.00 14.35
CA TYR A 20 0.07 -20.87 14.39
C TYR A 20 -1.12 -21.17 15.29
N GLU A 21 -1.65 -20.16 15.93
CA GLU A 21 -2.89 -20.19 16.69
C GLU A 21 -3.97 -19.34 16.03
N LEU A 22 -5.22 -19.77 16.11
CA LEU A 22 -6.37 -18.99 15.65
C LEU A 22 -7.03 -18.38 16.89
N SER A 23 -7.01 -17.07 16.95
CA SER A 23 -7.60 -16.30 18.03
C SER A 23 -8.68 -15.35 17.51
N SER A 24 -9.43 -14.74 18.40
CA SER A 24 -10.38 -13.67 18.09
C SER A 24 -10.26 -12.56 19.11
N ASP A 25 -10.39 -11.31 18.68
CA ASP A 25 -10.44 -10.17 19.58
C ASP A 25 -11.84 -9.99 20.22
N GLU A 26 -11.96 -8.97 21.07
CA GLU A 26 -13.23 -8.62 21.74
C GLU A 26 -14.32 -8.16 20.74
N ALA A 27 -13.95 -7.70 19.55
CA ALA A 27 -14.86 -7.35 18.47
C ALA A 27 -15.30 -8.56 17.63
N GLY A 28 -14.70 -9.75 17.86
CA GLY A 28 -14.98 -10.97 17.12
C GLY A 28 -14.24 -11.07 15.79
N GLU A 29 -13.26 -10.21 15.53
CA GLU A 29 -12.37 -10.36 14.37
C GLU A 29 -11.42 -11.54 14.61
N MET A 30 -11.30 -12.39 13.60
CA MET A 30 -10.43 -13.56 13.65
C MET A 30 -9.04 -13.23 13.13
N TYR A 31 -8.02 -13.68 13.82
CA TYR A 31 -6.63 -13.54 13.41
C TYR A 31 -5.84 -14.83 13.69
N ILE A 32 -4.73 -14.96 12.97
CA ILE A 32 -3.77 -16.07 13.15
C ILE A 32 -2.57 -15.50 13.88
N GLU A 33 -2.10 -16.21 14.89
CA GLU A 33 -0.96 -15.83 15.74
C GLU A 33 0.17 -16.86 15.59
N ASP A 34 1.42 -16.38 15.41
CA ASP A 34 2.62 -17.22 15.36
C ASP A 34 3.54 -17.03 16.59
N GLY A 35 3.03 -16.35 17.62
CA GLY A 35 3.78 -16.00 18.83
C GLY A 35 4.62 -14.72 18.72
N MET A 36 4.77 -14.15 17.53
CA MET A 36 5.46 -12.87 17.29
C MET A 36 4.59 -11.86 16.55
N ASN A 37 3.70 -12.34 15.67
CA ASN A 37 2.88 -11.49 14.80
C ASN A 37 1.44 -11.96 14.79
N TYR A 38 0.54 -11.04 14.54
CA TYR A 38 -0.89 -11.26 14.36
C TYR A 38 -1.26 -11.01 12.91
N TYR A 39 -1.90 -11.99 12.27
CA TYR A 39 -2.31 -11.94 10.86
C TYR A 39 -3.81 -11.75 10.77
N PHE A 40 -4.24 -10.59 10.30
CA PHE A 40 -5.66 -10.26 10.12
C PHE A 40 -6.04 -10.36 8.65
N LEU A 41 -7.18 -10.98 8.38
CA LEU A 41 -7.74 -11.07 7.05
C LEU A 41 -8.94 -10.15 6.94
N ASP A 42 -8.90 -9.18 6.02
CA ASP A 42 -10.03 -8.31 5.75
C ASP A 42 -11.06 -8.99 4.83
N GLN A 43 -12.22 -8.33 4.64
CA GLN A 43 -13.33 -8.83 3.80
C GLN A 43 -12.96 -9.00 2.32
N ASN A 44 -11.82 -8.46 1.88
CA ASN A 44 -11.32 -8.56 0.51
C ASN A 44 -10.19 -9.59 0.36
N ASN A 45 -9.98 -10.44 1.37
CA ASN A 45 -8.88 -11.39 1.49
C ASN A 45 -7.47 -10.75 1.49
N ASN A 46 -7.36 -9.45 1.84
CA ASN A 46 -6.07 -8.87 2.12
C ASN A 46 -5.73 -9.15 3.59
N TYR A 47 -4.50 -9.56 3.86
CA TYR A 47 -4.05 -9.71 5.23
C TYR A 47 -3.20 -8.52 5.65
N SER A 48 -3.26 -8.18 6.92
CA SER A 48 -2.34 -7.26 7.60
C SER A 48 -1.61 -8.02 8.70
N ILE A 49 -0.37 -7.65 8.94
CA ILE A 49 0.45 -8.26 9.97
C ILE A 49 0.71 -7.21 11.04
N GLN A 50 0.49 -7.56 12.30
CA GLN A 50 0.92 -6.77 13.46
C GLN A 50 2.09 -7.50 14.12
N ASP A 51 3.07 -6.75 14.63
CA ASP A 51 4.08 -7.30 15.53
C ASP A 51 3.49 -7.52 16.95
N SER A 52 4.30 -8.09 17.85
CA SER A 52 3.91 -8.35 19.24
C SER A 52 3.51 -7.09 20.03
N ASP A 53 3.88 -5.90 19.56
CA ASP A 53 3.55 -4.61 20.15
C ASP A 53 2.29 -3.98 19.54
N GLY A 54 1.63 -4.70 18.62
CA GLY A 54 0.40 -4.26 17.93
C GLY A 54 0.63 -3.27 16.78
N ASN A 55 1.90 -3.06 16.34
CA ASN A 55 2.18 -2.21 15.20
C ASN A 55 1.93 -2.96 13.89
N TYR A 56 1.19 -2.36 12.98
CA TYR A 56 0.99 -2.93 11.65
C TYR A 56 2.28 -2.91 10.84
N LEU A 57 2.64 -4.06 10.27
CA LEU A 57 3.70 -4.16 9.28
C LEU A 57 3.16 -3.62 7.93
N ILE A 58 3.13 -2.30 7.82
CA ILE A 58 2.56 -1.56 6.68
C ILE A 58 3.19 -2.00 5.35
N GLU A 59 4.48 -2.29 5.36
CA GLU A 59 5.21 -2.74 4.19
C GLU A 59 4.67 -4.06 3.65
N ASP A 60 4.41 -5.04 4.52
CA ASP A 60 3.86 -6.34 4.14
C ASP A 60 2.42 -6.22 3.65
N TYR A 61 1.63 -5.35 4.28
CA TYR A 61 0.28 -5.04 3.82
C TYR A 61 0.27 -4.45 2.40
N ILE A 62 1.15 -3.49 2.12
CA ILE A 62 1.31 -2.90 0.79
C ILE A 62 1.72 -3.97 -0.22
N ASN A 63 2.74 -4.76 0.10
CA ASN A 63 3.25 -5.82 -0.76
C ASN A 63 2.18 -6.84 -1.10
N ASN A 64 1.37 -7.27 -0.11
CA ASN A 64 0.30 -8.23 -0.34
C ASN A 64 -0.76 -7.70 -1.30
N ILE A 65 -1.20 -6.46 -1.13
CA ILE A 65 -2.21 -5.85 -2.00
C ILE A 65 -1.72 -5.77 -3.44
N PHE A 66 -0.50 -5.31 -3.67
CA PHE A 66 -0.01 -5.07 -5.02
C PHE A 66 0.57 -6.32 -5.69
N ASN A 67 0.99 -7.35 -4.95
CA ASN A 67 1.43 -8.64 -5.52
C ASN A 67 0.34 -9.36 -6.32
N ASN A 68 -0.93 -9.22 -5.89
CA ASN A 68 -2.07 -9.91 -6.49
C ASN A 68 -2.90 -9.01 -7.42
N LYS A 69 -2.46 -7.76 -7.63
CA LYS A 69 -3.23 -6.78 -8.39
C LYS A 69 -2.85 -6.81 -9.87
N GLU A 70 -3.78 -7.20 -10.74
CA GLU A 70 -3.67 -6.99 -12.16
C GLU A 70 -4.14 -5.58 -12.53
N SER A 71 -3.37 -4.88 -13.36
CA SER A 71 -3.76 -3.56 -13.85
C SER A 71 -4.36 -3.67 -15.24
N PHE A 72 -5.63 -3.30 -15.35
CA PHE A 72 -6.32 -3.14 -16.64
C PHE A 72 -6.18 -1.72 -17.22
N TYR A 73 -5.53 -0.80 -16.49
CA TYR A 73 -5.43 0.61 -16.88
C TYR A 73 -3.98 1.02 -17.13
N GLN A 74 -3.71 1.54 -18.31
CA GLN A 74 -2.42 2.18 -18.64
C GLN A 74 -2.39 3.62 -18.12
N ILE A 75 -2.40 3.81 -16.80
CA ILE A 75 -2.27 5.12 -16.20
C ILE A 75 -0.77 5.41 -16.02
N GLN A 76 -0.29 6.48 -16.63
CA GLN A 76 1.13 6.84 -16.61
C GLN A 76 1.49 7.85 -15.49
N ASN A 77 0.51 8.35 -14.75
CA ASN A 77 0.77 9.29 -13.66
C ASN A 77 1.49 8.60 -12.49
N ILE A 78 2.37 9.36 -11.85
CA ILE A 78 3.17 8.92 -10.72
C ILE A 78 2.68 9.63 -9.45
N GLY A 79 2.37 8.87 -8.41
CA GLY A 79 1.99 9.39 -7.09
C GLY A 79 3.11 9.21 -6.08
N VAL A 80 3.37 10.23 -5.27
CA VAL A 80 4.22 10.13 -4.08
C VAL A 80 3.33 10.36 -2.86
N PHE A 81 2.98 9.29 -2.17
CA PHE A 81 2.07 9.31 -1.03
C PHE A 81 2.86 9.36 0.27
N THR A 82 2.91 10.53 0.87
CA THR A 82 3.55 10.77 2.17
C THR A 82 2.97 12.00 2.84
N ASN A 83 2.91 11.99 4.18
CA ASN A 83 2.58 13.17 4.98
C ASN A 83 3.76 14.16 5.08
N SER A 84 4.99 13.70 4.81
CA SER A 84 6.22 14.49 4.94
C SER A 84 6.56 15.21 3.64
N TYR A 85 6.59 16.55 3.70
CA TYR A 85 7.08 17.39 2.62
C TYR A 85 8.55 17.08 2.29
N ASP A 86 9.39 16.90 3.31
CA ASP A 86 10.82 16.68 3.14
C ASP A 86 11.10 15.35 2.44
N LYS A 87 10.38 14.27 2.81
CA LYS A 87 10.46 12.99 2.10
C LYS A 87 10.02 13.15 0.64
N ALA A 88 8.90 13.81 0.40
CA ALA A 88 8.44 14.06 -0.97
C ALA A 88 9.48 14.83 -1.76
N ARG A 89 10.00 15.93 -1.21
CA ARG A 89 11.01 16.77 -1.84
C ARG A 89 12.28 16.01 -2.17
N TYR A 90 12.75 15.16 -1.27
CA TYR A 90 13.92 14.31 -1.51
C TYR A 90 13.75 13.44 -2.76
N ILE A 91 12.60 12.77 -2.87
CA ILE A 91 12.28 11.90 -4.03
C ILE A 91 12.20 12.75 -5.30
N PHE A 92 11.51 13.89 -5.23
CA PHE A 92 11.38 14.80 -6.38
C PHE A 92 12.75 15.29 -6.86
N THR A 93 13.64 15.67 -5.95
CA THR A 93 15.00 16.10 -6.29
C THR A 93 15.77 15.01 -7.02
N ALA A 94 15.76 13.78 -6.50
CA ALA A 94 16.42 12.64 -7.13
C ALA A 94 15.88 12.33 -8.54
N ILE A 95 14.57 12.44 -8.74
CA ILE A 95 13.93 12.24 -10.03
C ILE A 95 14.25 13.37 -11.00
N ILE A 96 14.27 14.61 -10.52
CA ILE A 96 14.64 15.79 -11.34
C ILE A 96 16.07 15.65 -11.86
N GLU A 97 17.00 15.24 -11.03
CA GLU A 97 18.39 15.02 -11.43
C GLU A 97 18.51 13.92 -12.49
N LYS A 98 17.80 12.81 -12.29
CA LYS A 98 17.83 11.65 -13.20
C LYS A 98 17.15 11.91 -14.54
N ASP A 99 16.01 12.57 -14.54
CA ASP A 99 15.13 12.72 -15.70
C ASP A 99 15.11 14.14 -16.29
N LYS A 100 16.10 14.98 -15.98
CA LYS A 100 16.17 16.39 -16.33
C LYS A 100 15.79 16.70 -17.79
N SER A 101 16.24 15.88 -18.72
CA SER A 101 15.97 16.08 -20.17
C SER A 101 14.53 15.73 -20.57
N LYS A 102 13.79 15.01 -19.74
CA LYS A 102 12.40 14.59 -20.01
C LYS A 102 11.37 15.51 -19.38
N ILE A 103 11.82 16.42 -18.51
CA ILE A 103 10.94 17.28 -17.71
C ILE A 103 10.60 18.54 -18.50
N GLN A 104 9.30 18.78 -18.65
CA GLN A 104 8.76 19.97 -19.28
C GLN A 104 8.63 21.13 -18.29
N LYS A 105 8.11 20.85 -17.09
CA LYS A 105 7.79 21.88 -16.10
C LYS A 105 7.81 21.30 -14.69
N ILE A 106 8.35 22.08 -13.76
CA ILE A 106 8.32 21.80 -12.33
C ILE A 106 7.48 22.87 -11.63
N ARG A 107 6.65 22.46 -10.67
CA ARG A 107 5.98 23.35 -9.72
C ARG A 107 6.34 22.87 -8.31
N GLU A 108 6.88 23.78 -7.53
CA GLU A 108 7.27 23.53 -6.16
C GLU A 108 6.72 24.63 -5.26
N SER A 109 5.99 24.24 -4.23
CA SER A 109 5.54 25.08 -3.13
C SER A 109 5.38 24.25 -1.87
N HIS A 110 5.16 24.87 -0.72
CA HIS A 110 4.91 24.14 0.53
C HIS A 110 3.74 23.15 0.49
N ASN A 111 2.81 23.33 -0.44
CA ASN A 111 1.62 22.52 -0.55
C ASN A 111 1.55 21.68 -1.83
N GLU A 112 2.49 21.87 -2.74
CA GLU A 112 2.44 21.23 -4.04
C GLU A 112 3.85 20.95 -4.58
N LEU A 113 4.08 19.69 -4.94
CA LEU A 113 5.24 19.28 -5.74
C LEU A 113 4.70 18.54 -6.96
N ILE A 114 5.00 19.08 -8.14
CA ILE A 114 4.55 18.52 -9.42
C ILE A 114 5.67 18.59 -10.43
N ILE A 115 5.87 17.47 -11.15
CA ILE A 115 6.68 17.40 -12.37
C ILE A 115 5.74 17.02 -13.51
N ASN A 116 5.73 17.84 -14.57
CA ASN A 116 5.11 17.47 -15.84
C ASN A 116 6.23 17.08 -16.81
N TYR A 117 6.02 15.98 -17.51
CA TYR A 117 6.95 15.45 -18.51
C TYR A 117 6.52 15.82 -19.92
N PHE A 118 7.46 15.85 -20.87
CA PHE A 118 7.15 16.12 -22.28
C PHE A 118 6.24 15.08 -22.92
N ASP A 119 6.24 13.84 -22.42
CA ASP A 119 5.38 12.74 -22.88
C ASP A 119 3.96 12.76 -22.29
N GLY A 120 3.62 13.80 -21.54
CA GLY A 120 2.32 13.98 -20.92
C GLY A 120 2.15 13.31 -19.55
N ARG A 121 3.12 12.51 -19.08
CA ARG A 121 3.11 11.98 -17.71
C ARG A 121 3.20 13.12 -16.70
N ARG A 122 2.66 12.84 -15.52
CA ARG A 122 2.70 13.75 -14.40
C ARG A 122 3.08 13.02 -13.12
N MET A 123 4.07 13.55 -12.41
CA MET A 123 4.40 13.14 -11.06
C MET A 123 3.87 14.16 -10.06
N LYS A 124 3.20 13.72 -9.02
CA LYS A 124 2.59 14.58 -8.00
C LYS A 124 2.81 14.05 -6.60
N TRP A 125 3.17 14.94 -5.68
CA TRP A 125 3.05 14.66 -4.25
C TRP A 125 1.58 14.70 -3.85
N ILE A 126 1.15 13.66 -3.15
CA ILE A 126 -0.23 13.47 -2.70
C ILE A 126 -0.20 13.23 -1.20
N ARG A 127 -0.67 14.20 -0.44
CA ARG A 127 -0.96 13.96 0.98
C ARG A 127 -2.16 13.03 1.07
N PRO A 128 -2.08 11.94 1.85
CA PRO A 128 -3.21 11.03 2.02
C PRO A 128 -4.29 11.61 2.95
N VAL A 129 -5.10 12.48 2.40
CA VAL A 129 -6.26 13.10 3.03
C VAL A 129 -7.50 12.92 2.14
N ASP A 130 -8.70 13.10 2.67
CA ASP A 130 -9.94 12.80 1.97
C ASP A 130 -10.06 13.43 0.57
N ASN A 131 -9.58 14.66 0.41
CA ASN A 131 -9.59 15.36 -0.88
C ASN A 131 -8.70 14.71 -1.94
N SER A 132 -7.84 13.78 -1.54
CA SER A 132 -6.86 13.13 -2.44
C SER A 132 -7.42 11.93 -3.19
N ARG A 133 -8.61 11.43 -2.82
CA ARG A 133 -9.25 10.22 -3.42
C ARG A 133 -9.50 10.32 -4.93
N GLY A 134 -9.54 11.52 -5.49
CA GLY A 134 -9.72 11.75 -6.93
C GLY A 134 -8.49 11.50 -7.80
N ASN A 135 -7.29 11.38 -7.20
CA ASN A 135 -6.09 11.11 -7.97
C ASN A 135 -6.10 9.68 -8.53
N ARG A 136 -5.52 9.50 -9.72
CA ARG A 136 -5.38 8.19 -10.36
C ARG A 136 -3.93 8.04 -10.82
N VAL A 137 -3.25 7.02 -10.31
CA VAL A 137 -1.84 6.77 -10.58
C VAL A 137 -1.60 5.35 -11.07
N GLY A 138 -0.57 5.18 -11.89
CA GLY A 138 -0.10 3.89 -12.39
C GLY A 138 1.31 3.54 -11.89
N PHE A 139 1.98 4.48 -11.22
CA PHE A 139 3.20 4.24 -10.46
C PHE A 139 3.10 4.95 -9.10
N ALA A 140 3.52 4.30 -8.03
CA ALA A 140 3.39 4.85 -6.69
C ALA A 140 4.66 4.71 -5.86
N TYR A 141 5.05 5.81 -5.21
CA TYR A 141 5.93 5.80 -4.03
C TYR A 141 5.02 5.90 -2.81
N ILE A 142 5.10 4.94 -1.90
CA ILE A 142 4.22 4.86 -0.73
C ILE A 142 5.06 4.88 0.54
N ASP A 143 4.85 5.88 1.39
CA ASP A 143 5.54 6.00 2.67
C ASP A 143 5.03 4.95 3.66
N LYS A 144 5.93 4.13 4.18
CA LYS A 144 5.63 3.15 5.24
C LYS A 144 5.18 3.76 6.57
N ALA A 145 5.40 5.07 6.76
CA ALA A 145 4.90 5.80 7.93
C ALA A 145 3.42 6.23 7.82
N LEU A 146 2.71 5.84 6.76
CA LEU A 146 1.27 6.07 6.63
C LEU A 146 0.49 5.14 7.54
N THR A 147 -0.67 5.61 8.01
CA THR A 147 -1.59 4.76 8.77
C THR A 147 -2.32 3.76 7.86
N LEU A 148 -2.79 2.66 8.44
CA LEU A 148 -3.58 1.68 7.72
C LEU A 148 -4.85 2.29 7.12
N GLU A 149 -5.50 3.23 7.82
CA GLU A 149 -6.65 3.97 7.31
C GLU A 149 -6.31 4.79 6.07
N GLN A 150 -5.19 5.53 6.10
CA GLN A 150 -4.74 6.29 4.95
C GLN A 150 -4.47 5.39 3.75
N LEU A 151 -3.88 4.22 3.98
CA LEU A 151 -3.64 3.22 2.93
C LEU A 151 -4.96 2.70 2.36
N LYS A 152 -5.84 2.15 3.19
CA LYS A 152 -7.10 1.52 2.77
C LYS A 152 -8.03 2.49 2.04
N TYR A 153 -8.24 3.67 2.61
CA TYR A 153 -9.32 4.55 2.16
C TYR A 153 -8.86 5.67 1.21
N ILE A 154 -7.56 5.91 1.09
CA ILE A 154 -7.05 7.01 0.26
C ILE A 154 -6.05 6.52 -0.78
N VAL A 155 -4.95 5.87 -0.35
CA VAL A 155 -3.85 5.52 -1.25
C VAL A 155 -4.27 4.43 -2.24
N ILE A 156 -4.78 3.29 -1.74
CA ILE A 156 -5.17 2.15 -2.58
C ILE A 156 -6.23 2.51 -3.61
N PRO A 157 -7.30 3.28 -3.28
CA PRO A 157 -8.25 3.77 -4.28
C PRO A 157 -7.64 4.68 -5.36
N CYS A 158 -6.53 5.38 -5.06
CA CYS A 158 -5.82 6.17 -6.06
C CYS A 158 -4.94 5.31 -7.00
N CYS A 159 -4.45 4.18 -6.51
CA CYS A 159 -3.49 3.30 -7.18
C CYS A 159 -4.16 2.36 -8.19
N VAL A 160 -5.03 2.86 -9.08
CA VAL A 160 -5.82 2.02 -10.01
C VAL A 160 -4.97 1.30 -11.05
N GLY A 161 -3.84 1.89 -11.47
CA GLY A 161 -2.90 1.30 -12.43
C GLY A 161 -1.62 0.74 -11.79
N VAL A 162 -1.55 0.69 -10.45
CA VAL A 162 -0.35 0.25 -9.73
C VAL A 162 -0.38 -1.27 -9.54
N THR A 163 0.75 -1.92 -9.84
CA THR A 163 1.01 -3.34 -9.61
C THR A 163 2.33 -3.46 -8.81
N LYS A 164 2.74 -4.67 -8.49
CA LYS A 164 4.01 -4.93 -7.77
C LYS A 164 5.25 -4.35 -8.47
N ASP A 165 5.24 -4.27 -9.81
CA ASP A 165 6.40 -3.84 -10.59
C ASP A 165 6.54 -2.32 -10.64
N ASN A 166 5.52 -1.58 -10.22
CA ASN A 166 5.49 -0.12 -10.26
C ASN A 166 5.04 0.51 -8.94
N VAL A 167 5.28 -0.18 -7.83
CA VAL A 167 5.18 0.36 -6.47
C VAL A 167 6.56 0.37 -5.81
N VAL A 168 6.87 1.44 -5.10
CA VAL A 168 8.10 1.62 -4.31
C VAL A 168 7.71 2.05 -2.90
N ILE A 169 8.14 1.28 -1.91
CA ILE A 169 7.96 1.62 -0.49
C ILE A 169 9.13 2.49 -0.03
N ILE A 170 8.85 3.58 0.69
CA ILE A 170 9.81 4.60 1.08
C ILE A 170 9.78 4.92 2.58
#